data_a15588652a345a50b1ebd3c02178aaa3
#
_entry.id   a15588652a345a50b1ebd3c02178aaa3
#
_cell.length_a   1.000
_cell.length_b   1.000
_cell.length_c   1.000
_cell.angle_alpha   90.00
_cell.angle_beta   90.00
_cell.angle_gamma   90.00
#
_symmetry.space_group_name_H-M   'P 1'
#
loop_
_entity.id
_entity.type
_entity.pdbx_description
1 polymer ?
#
loop_
_entity_poly.entity_id
_entity_poly.type
_entity_poly.pdbx_seq_one_letter_code
_entity_poly.pdbx_strand_id
1 'polypeptide(L)'
;MKARNAVLVDGVRSPFARGGRGKLEATRLDEVGALLIKELLRRNPQVEPTMIEDCGIGHGGSQYDVAGLGNITRLAGLPVEVTNFMTDRQCGSSMETAQRVAMGIMLGSYDCGLSVGVERMGRTMGAGMGGGPK
;
A
#
# COMPACT_ATOMS: atom_id res chain seq x y z
N MET A 1 -18.14 23.30 -8.34
CA MET A 1 -17.34 22.86 -7.18
C MET A 1 -15.91 23.32 -7.42
N LYS A 2 -15.30 24.05 -6.50
CA LYS A 2 -13.89 24.48 -6.64
C LYS A 2 -13.00 23.29 -6.23
N ALA A 3 -12.17 22.80 -7.12
CA ALA A 3 -11.24 21.71 -6.82
C ALA A 3 -10.26 22.16 -5.73
N ARG A 4 -10.00 21.28 -4.76
CA ARG A 4 -8.98 21.48 -3.73
C ARG A 4 -7.62 21.00 -4.25
N ASN A 5 -6.54 21.46 -3.65
CA ASN A 5 -5.22 20.96 -3.95
C ASN A 5 -4.91 19.76 -3.03
N ALA A 6 -4.55 18.64 -3.61
CA ALA A 6 -3.93 17.56 -2.86
C ALA A 6 -2.43 17.84 -2.74
N VAL A 7 -1.86 17.60 -1.57
CA VAL A 7 -0.43 17.78 -1.29
C VAL A 7 0.15 16.46 -0.77
N LEU A 8 1.36 16.16 -1.17
CA LEU A 8 2.13 15.04 -0.61
C LEU A 8 2.90 15.55 0.61
N VAL A 9 2.61 14.99 1.77
CA VAL A 9 3.23 15.41 3.04
C VAL A 9 4.57 14.72 3.26
N ASP A 10 4.62 13.40 3.14
CA ASP A 10 5.83 12.60 3.36
C ASP A 10 5.73 11.24 2.64
N GLY A 11 6.85 10.52 2.56
CA GLY A 11 6.93 9.19 2.00
C GLY A 11 8.06 8.38 2.62
N VAL A 12 7.81 7.08 2.78
CA VAL A 12 8.78 6.11 3.29
C VAL A 12 8.84 4.89 2.38
N ARG A 13 9.94 4.19 2.40
CA ARG A 13 10.07 2.91 1.69
C ARG A 13 10.88 1.90 2.48
N SER A 14 10.63 0.62 2.24
CA SER A 14 11.49 -0.47 2.69
C SER A 14 12.76 -0.59 1.83
N PRO A 15 13.80 -1.29 2.30
CA PRO A 15 14.87 -1.72 1.42
C PRO A 15 14.34 -2.67 0.35
N PHE A 16 14.99 -2.71 -0.81
CA PHE A 16 14.79 -3.74 -1.80
C PHE A 16 15.59 -4.99 -1.45
N ALA A 17 15.02 -6.16 -1.66
CA ALA A 17 15.71 -7.43 -1.53
C ALA A 17 15.58 -8.25 -2.81
N ARG A 18 16.55 -9.09 -3.07
CA ARG A 18 16.53 -10.00 -4.22
C ARG A 18 15.36 -10.97 -4.09
N GLY A 19 14.53 -11.07 -5.13
CA GLY A 19 13.45 -12.04 -5.20
C GLY A 19 13.97 -13.50 -5.18
N GLY A 20 13.24 -14.40 -4.52
CA GLY A 20 13.52 -15.82 -4.43
C GLY A 20 14.66 -16.24 -3.48
N ARG A 21 15.52 -15.30 -3.07
CA ARG A 21 16.69 -15.59 -2.20
C ARG A 21 17.03 -14.45 -1.25
N GLY A 22 16.27 -13.36 -1.27
CA GLY A 22 16.55 -12.19 -0.45
C GLY A 22 16.03 -12.33 0.98
N LYS A 23 16.53 -11.48 1.88
CA LYS A 23 16.16 -11.48 3.30
C LYS A 23 14.67 -11.21 3.56
N LEU A 24 13.97 -10.60 2.60
CA LEU A 24 12.53 -10.32 2.71
C LEU A 24 11.64 -11.43 2.12
N GLU A 25 12.20 -12.53 1.61
CA GLU A 25 11.44 -13.60 0.95
C GLU A 25 10.41 -14.26 1.88
N ALA A 26 10.74 -14.43 3.15
CA ALA A 26 9.85 -15.01 4.15
C ALA A 26 8.94 -13.99 4.84
N THR A 27 9.13 -12.70 4.59
CA THR A 27 8.38 -11.63 5.25
C THR A 27 7.02 -11.45 4.57
N ARG A 28 5.97 -11.30 5.34
CA ARG A 28 4.63 -11.03 4.82
C ARG A 28 4.55 -9.59 4.28
N LEU A 29 3.91 -9.42 3.11
CA LEU A 29 3.77 -8.10 2.49
C LEU A 29 2.87 -7.15 3.29
N ASP A 30 1.81 -7.68 3.89
CA ASP A 30 0.91 -6.91 4.75
C ASP A 30 1.63 -6.37 6.00
N GLU A 31 2.52 -7.15 6.59
CA GLU A 31 3.37 -6.69 7.71
C GLU A 31 4.33 -5.58 7.28
N VAL A 32 4.97 -5.73 6.12
CA VAL A 32 5.85 -4.68 5.56
C VAL A 32 5.08 -3.39 5.31
N GLY A 33 3.91 -3.48 4.65
CA GLY A 33 3.05 -2.32 4.43
C GLY A 33 2.63 -1.65 5.72
N ALA A 34 2.24 -2.43 6.72
CA ALA A 34 1.86 -1.92 8.05
C ALA A 34 3.02 -1.23 8.77
N LEU A 35 4.24 -1.78 8.70
CA LEU A 35 5.44 -1.17 9.27
C LEU A 35 5.75 0.18 8.61
N LEU A 36 5.56 0.29 7.30
CA LEU A 36 5.77 1.56 6.58
C LEU A 36 4.76 2.62 7.03
N ILE A 37 3.49 2.26 7.19
CA ILE A 37 2.47 3.19 7.72
C ILE A 37 2.85 3.64 9.14
N LYS A 38 3.23 2.73 10.02
CA LYS A 38 3.67 3.06 11.38
C LYS A 38 4.85 4.02 11.38
N GLU A 39 5.84 3.79 10.54
CA GLU A 39 6.99 4.67 10.43
C GLU A 39 6.61 6.05 9.87
N LEU A 40 5.72 6.10 8.89
CA LEU A 40 5.22 7.34 8.32
C LEU A 40 4.51 8.19 9.38
N LEU A 41 3.63 7.59 10.17
CA LEU A 41 2.93 8.26 11.27
C LEU A 41 3.90 8.68 12.40
N ARG A 42 4.87 7.85 12.75
CA ARG A 42 5.91 8.19 13.73
C ARG A 42 6.72 9.42 13.33
N ARG A 43 6.99 9.58 12.04
CA ARG A 43 7.73 10.74 11.48
C ARG A 43 6.88 11.99 11.42
N ASN A 44 5.56 11.83 11.40
CA ASN A 44 4.60 12.91 11.25
C ASN A 44 3.60 12.92 12.42
N PRO A 45 4.05 13.22 13.65
CA PRO A 45 3.23 13.12 14.85
C PRO A 45 2.02 14.07 14.88
N GLN A 46 2.00 15.07 14.00
CA GLN A 46 0.86 15.96 13.80
C GLN A 46 -0.29 15.30 12.99
N VAL A 47 -0.03 14.16 12.34
CA VAL A 47 -1.03 13.38 11.62
C VAL A 47 -1.48 12.23 12.53
N GLU A 48 -2.59 12.42 13.20
CA GLU A 48 -3.16 11.37 14.04
C GLU A 48 -3.77 10.26 13.18
N PRO A 49 -3.72 8.99 13.63
CA PRO A 49 -4.33 7.86 12.90
C PRO A 49 -5.81 8.07 12.56
N THR A 50 -6.54 8.81 13.40
CA THR A 50 -7.96 9.16 13.21
C THR A 50 -8.20 10.17 12.10
N MET A 51 -7.17 10.86 11.63
CA MET A 51 -7.26 11.77 10.48
C MET A 51 -7.23 11.02 9.15
N ILE A 52 -6.76 9.76 9.14
CA ILE A 52 -6.71 8.95 7.92
C ILE A 52 -8.11 8.39 7.64
N GLU A 53 -8.63 8.66 6.45
CA GLU A 53 -9.98 8.26 6.06
C GLU A 53 -9.99 7.13 5.01
N ASP A 54 -8.98 7.08 4.14
CA ASP A 54 -8.87 6.04 3.12
C ASP A 54 -7.42 5.63 2.86
N CYS A 55 -7.21 4.40 2.41
CA CYS A 55 -5.90 3.84 2.11
C CYS A 55 -5.93 3.07 0.79
N GLY A 56 -5.26 3.58 -0.22
CA GLY A 56 -5.05 2.86 -1.48
C GLY A 56 -3.87 1.88 -1.37
N ILE A 57 -4.09 0.63 -1.77
CA ILE A 57 -3.07 -0.43 -1.75
C ILE A 57 -2.81 -0.88 -3.18
N GLY A 58 -1.62 -0.57 -3.68
CA GLY A 58 -1.15 -0.96 -5.01
C GLY A 58 -0.37 -2.27 -4.96
N HIS A 59 -0.81 -3.25 -5.75
CA HIS A 59 -0.16 -4.55 -5.88
C HIS A 59 -0.42 -5.09 -7.29
N GLY A 60 0.62 -5.48 -8.00
CA GLY A 60 0.56 -5.77 -9.44
C GLY A 60 0.71 -7.23 -9.83
N GLY A 61 0.64 -8.19 -8.92
CA GLY A 61 1.03 -9.43 -9.51
C GLY A 61 0.82 -10.75 -8.82
N SER A 62 0.32 -10.86 -7.65
CA SER A 62 0.20 -12.20 -7.08
C SER A 62 -1.16 -12.43 -6.44
N GLN A 63 -1.93 -13.32 -7.03
CA GLN A 63 -3.19 -13.82 -6.47
C GLN A 63 -3.02 -14.41 -5.05
N TYR A 64 -1.82 -14.85 -4.70
CA TYR A 64 -1.54 -15.51 -3.43
C TYR A 64 -1.35 -14.54 -2.25
N ASP A 65 -0.95 -13.31 -2.52
CA ASP A 65 -0.72 -12.31 -1.47
C ASP A 65 -1.90 -11.34 -1.28
N VAL A 66 -2.84 -11.29 -2.23
CA VAL A 66 -3.96 -10.32 -2.26
C VAL A 66 -4.86 -10.42 -1.04
N ALA A 67 -5.18 -11.62 -0.58
CA ALA A 67 -6.12 -11.83 0.53
C ALA A 67 -5.68 -11.19 1.86
N GLY A 68 -4.36 -11.01 2.07
CA GLY A 68 -3.82 -10.41 3.29
C GLY A 68 -3.67 -8.90 3.22
N LEU A 69 -3.58 -8.32 2.01
CA LEU A 69 -3.21 -6.91 1.86
C LEU A 69 -4.26 -5.94 2.41
N GLY A 70 -5.54 -6.30 2.40
CA GLY A 70 -6.60 -5.53 3.05
C GLY A 70 -6.41 -5.36 4.57
N ASN A 71 -5.58 -6.21 5.19
CA ASN A 71 -5.27 -6.11 6.61
C ASN A 71 -4.17 -5.09 6.95
N ILE A 72 -3.51 -4.51 5.96
CA ILE A 72 -2.41 -3.55 6.17
C ILE A 72 -2.82 -2.43 7.12
N THR A 73 -3.99 -1.85 6.93
CA THR A 73 -4.51 -0.77 7.79
C THR A 73 -4.72 -1.22 9.23
N ARG A 74 -5.23 -2.44 9.43
CA ARG A 74 -5.45 -3.03 10.77
C ARG A 74 -4.15 -3.37 11.47
N LEU A 75 -3.22 -3.98 10.76
CA LEU A 75 -1.89 -4.29 11.27
C LEU A 75 -1.07 -3.02 11.58
N ALA A 76 -1.34 -1.94 10.87
CA ALA A 76 -0.77 -0.63 11.15
C ALA A 76 -1.34 0.02 12.42
N GLY A 77 -2.48 -0.45 12.92
CA GLY A 77 -3.17 0.12 14.08
C GLY A 77 -4.05 1.31 13.73
N LEU A 78 -4.44 1.45 12.45
CA LEU A 78 -5.41 2.47 12.06
C LEU A 78 -6.81 2.13 12.57
N PRO A 79 -7.66 3.13 12.82
CA PRO A 79 -9.07 2.95 13.21
C PRO A 79 -9.85 2.04 12.26
N VAL A 80 -10.91 1.41 12.77
CA VAL A 80 -11.75 0.51 11.97
C VAL A 80 -12.51 1.23 10.87
N GLU A 81 -12.72 2.50 11.03
CA GLU A 81 -13.40 3.40 10.10
C GLU A 81 -12.56 3.70 8.85
N VAL A 82 -11.24 3.52 8.92
CA VAL A 82 -10.37 3.72 7.76
C VAL A 82 -10.68 2.68 6.71
N THR A 83 -11.25 3.12 5.61
CA THR A 83 -11.51 2.27 4.45
C THR A 83 -10.22 1.98 3.68
N ASN A 84 -10.24 0.91 2.89
CA ASN A 84 -9.15 0.67 1.96
C ASN A 84 -9.68 0.10 0.64
N PHE A 85 -8.92 0.34 -0.42
CA PHE A 85 -9.15 -0.28 -1.72
C PHE A 85 -7.84 -0.83 -2.27
N MET A 86 -7.97 -1.82 -3.13
CA MET A 86 -6.82 -2.41 -3.83
C MET A 86 -6.87 -2.09 -5.31
N THR A 87 -5.71 -1.87 -5.89
CA THR A 87 -5.58 -1.64 -7.33
C THR A 87 -4.48 -2.51 -7.90
N ASP A 88 -4.80 -3.19 -8.98
CA ASP A 88 -3.85 -3.84 -9.87
C ASP A 88 -3.81 -3.06 -11.20
N ARG A 89 -2.66 -2.48 -11.48
CA ARG A 89 -2.31 -1.87 -12.75
C ARG A 89 -0.88 -2.26 -13.12
N GLN A 90 -0.54 -3.52 -12.86
CA GLN A 90 0.79 -4.06 -13.04
C GLN A 90 1.85 -3.18 -12.33
N CYS A 91 2.96 -2.89 -12.96
CA CYS A 91 4.04 -2.05 -12.40
C CYS A 91 3.60 -0.63 -12.00
N GLY A 92 2.45 -0.17 -12.48
CA GLY A 92 1.87 1.15 -12.17
C GLY A 92 0.89 1.17 -11.00
N SER A 93 0.69 0.06 -10.29
CA SER A 93 -0.36 -0.06 -9.26
C SER A 93 -0.24 0.97 -8.13
N SER A 94 0.95 1.18 -7.57
CA SER A 94 1.16 2.15 -6.50
C SER A 94 1.04 3.60 -6.97
N MET A 95 1.38 3.88 -8.21
CA MET A 95 1.17 5.21 -8.81
C MET A 95 -0.33 5.48 -8.99
N GLU A 96 -1.09 4.48 -9.43
CA GLU A 96 -2.55 4.57 -9.56
C GLU A 96 -3.21 4.83 -8.20
N THR A 97 -2.79 4.15 -7.13
CA THR A 97 -3.35 4.41 -5.79
C THR A 97 -3.04 5.82 -5.31
N ALA A 98 -1.83 6.32 -5.51
CA ALA A 98 -1.48 7.69 -5.17
C ALA A 98 -2.34 8.71 -5.94
N GLN A 99 -2.57 8.46 -7.22
CA GLN A 99 -3.43 9.30 -8.06
C GLN A 99 -4.88 9.28 -7.58
N ARG A 100 -5.43 8.11 -7.27
CA ARG A 100 -6.81 7.97 -6.77
C ARG A 100 -7.01 8.65 -5.43
N VAL A 101 -6.07 8.47 -4.49
CA VAL A 101 -6.12 9.15 -3.21
C VAL A 101 -6.08 10.68 -3.40
N ALA A 102 -5.18 11.18 -4.25
CA ALA A 102 -5.14 12.60 -4.56
C ALA A 102 -6.45 13.11 -5.17
N MET A 103 -7.04 12.35 -6.10
CA MET A 103 -8.34 12.70 -6.71
C MET A 103 -9.46 12.74 -5.67
N GLY A 104 -9.50 11.79 -4.72
CA GLY A 104 -10.47 11.77 -3.62
C GLY A 104 -10.39 13.06 -2.78
N ILE A 105 -9.18 13.49 -2.43
CA ILE A 105 -8.94 14.74 -1.72
C ILE A 105 -9.37 15.96 -2.55
N MET A 106 -8.98 16.00 -3.83
CA MET A 106 -9.32 17.11 -4.73
C MET A 106 -10.82 17.26 -4.93
N LEU A 107 -11.56 16.16 -4.95
CA LEU A 107 -13.02 16.14 -5.08
C LEU A 107 -13.74 16.36 -3.75
N GLY A 108 -13.03 16.35 -2.62
CA GLY A 108 -13.61 16.55 -1.29
C GLY A 108 -14.32 15.31 -0.75
N SER A 109 -13.97 14.13 -1.23
CA SER A 109 -14.51 12.86 -0.70
C SER A 109 -13.97 12.58 0.70
N TYR A 110 -12.74 12.99 0.97
CA TYR A 110 -12.04 12.94 2.24
C TYR A 110 -10.89 13.96 2.27
N ASP A 111 -10.31 14.18 3.44
CA ASP A 111 -9.27 15.20 3.65
C ASP A 111 -7.86 14.61 3.71
N CYS A 112 -7.72 13.39 4.20
CA CYS A 112 -6.43 12.74 4.40
C CYS A 112 -6.49 11.26 4.00
N GLY A 113 -5.52 10.81 3.23
CA GLY A 113 -5.44 9.42 2.78
C GLY A 113 -4.01 8.93 2.64
N LEU A 114 -3.87 7.61 2.60
CA LEU A 114 -2.61 6.91 2.42
C LEU A 114 -2.57 6.20 1.06
N SER A 115 -1.37 6.10 0.50
CA SER A 115 -1.10 5.24 -0.66
C SER A 115 0.08 4.33 -0.34
N VAL A 116 -0.13 3.03 -0.43
CA VAL A 116 0.85 1.99 -0.11
C VAL A 116 1.08 1.13 -1.33
N GLY A 117 2.33 0.95 -1.73
CA GLY A 117 2.71 -0.02 -2.76
C GLY A 117 3.47 -1.18 -2.12
N VAL A 118 3.05 -2.41 -2.39
CA VAL A 118 3.72 -3.62 -1.94
C VAL A 118 3.84 -4.63 -3.06
N GLU A 119 4.99 -5.28 -3.19
CA GLU A 119 5.19 -6.27 -4.24
C GLU A 119 6.22 -7.32 -3.84
N ARG A 120 5.99 -8.56 -4.23
CA ARG A 120 6.91 -9.68 -4.06
C ARG A 120 7.01 -10.48 -5.35
N MET A 121 7.96 -10.12 -6.19
CA MET A 121 8.15 -10.79 -7.48
C MET A 121 8.76 -12.20 -7.36
N GLY A 122 9.49 -12.49 -6.28
CA GLY A 122 10.18 -13.78 -6.11
C GLY A 122 9.28 -15.01 -6.09
N ARG A 123 8.12 -14.93 -5.46
CA ARG A 123 7.12 -16.01 -5.46
C ARG A 123 6.32 -16.08 -6.75
N THR A 124 6.08 -14.96 -7.37
CA THR A 124 5.25 -14.85 -8.58
C THR A 124 5.97 -15.36 -9.81
N MET A 125 7.24 -15.03 -9.96
CA MET A 125 8.04 -15.45 -11.13
C MET A 125 8.37 -16.95 -11.12
N GLY A 126 8.36 -17.59 -9.96
CA GLY A 126 8.51 -19.04 -9.84
C GLY A 126 7.24 -19.85 -10.13
N ALA A 127 6.06 -19.24 -9.99
CA ALA A 127 4.76 -19.92 -10.07
C ALA A 127 3.91 -19.50 -11.28
N GLY A 128 4.20 -18.39 -11.96
CA GLY A 128 3.20 -17.73 -12.79
C GLY A 128 3.56 -17.37 -14.23
N MET A 129 4.78 -17.48 -14.67
CA MET A 129 5.10 -17.24 -16.10
C MET A 129 5.48 -18.52 -16.84
N GLY A 130 4.72 -19.59 -16.65
CA GLY A 130 4.85 -20.81 -17.44
C GLY A 130 5.25 -22.07 -16.69
N GLY A 131 5.28 -22.06 -15.38
CA GLY A 131 5.53 -23.24 -14.57
C GLY A 131 4.43 -23.44 -13.55
N GLY A 132 3.50 -24.34 -13.82
CA GLY A 132 2.66 -24.89 -12.78
C GLY A 132 3.53 -25.54 -11.68
N PRO A 133 2.95 -25.89 -10.52
CA PRO A 133 3.70 -26.49 -9.42
C PRO A 133 4.44 -27.73 -9.93
N LYS A 134 5.76 -27.75 -9.74
CA LYS A 134 6.56 -28.95 -9.91
C LYS A 134 6.34 -29.85 -8.72
#